data_9c50b8ba5cbb87fbea83db039bf538c6
#
_entry.id   9c50b8ba5cbb87fbea83db039bf538c6
#
_cell.length_a   1.000
_cell.length_b   1.000
_cell.length_c   1.000
_cell.angle_alpha   90.00
_cell.angle_beta   90.00
_cell.angle_gamma   90.00
#
_symmetry.space_group_name_H-M   'P 1'
#
loop_
_entity.id
_entity.type
_entity.pdbx_description
1 polymer ?
#
loop_
_entity_poly.entity_id
_entity_poly.type
_entity_poly.pdbx_seq_one_letter_code
_entity_poly.pdbx_strand_id
1 'polypeptide(L)'
;MKIAIGNDHAGTEYKMAVVAYLESKGIEVLNFGTDSLDSVDYPDFVHPVASKVNDKQVDLGILICGSGNGVAMTANKYQNVRAGLCWNKEIVQLIREHNNANILCIPARFTAVAQVIEMVQVYLETAFLAGRHANRIGKIPLQC
;
A
#
# COMPACT_ATOMS: atom_id res chain seq x y z
N MET A 1 -1.63 4.08 15.26
CA MET A 1 -1.37 3.41 13.97
C MET A 1 -0.19 4.10 13.30
N LYS A 2 0.68 3.30 12.72
CA LYS A 2 1.88 3.75 12.02
C LYS A 2 1.87 3.17 10.60
N ILE A 3 2.05 4.02 9.59
CA ILE A 3 2.00 3.63 8.17
C ILE A 3 3.29 4.05 7.46
N ALA A 4 3.87 3.13 6.70
CA ALA A 4 4.96 3.43 5.78
C ALA A 4 4.39 3.73 4.39
N ILE A 5 4.89 4.79 3.75
CA ILE A 5 4.48 5.16 2.39
C ILE A 5 5.69 5.32 1.48
N GLY A 6 5.56 4.86 0.25
CA GLY A 6 6.56 5.00 -0.79
C GLY A 6 5.91 5.29 -2.15
N ASN A 7 6.66 5.93 -3.04
CA ASN A 7 6.20 6.27 -4.37
C ASN A 7 7.37 6.53 -5.30
N ASP A 8 7.13 6.37 -6.59
CA ASP A 8 8.00 6.93 -7.62
C ASP A 8 7.53 8.34 -8.04
N HIS A 9 8.19 8.91 -9.05
CA HIS A 9 7.90 10.27 -9.54
C HIS A 9 6.45 10.46 -10.05
N ALA A 10 5.79 9.40 -10.51
CA ALA A 10 4.39 9.48 -10.96
C ALA A 10 3.41 9.64 -9.79
N GLY A 11 3.82 9.20 -8.58
CA GLY A 11 2.99 9.23 -7.38
C GLY A 11 3.28 10.36 -6.41
N THR A 12 4.20 11.27 -6.71
CA THR A 12 4.67 12.28 -5.74
C THR A 12 3.53 13.17 -5.24
N GLU A 13 2.72 13.74 -6.13
CA GLU A 13 1.57 14.59 -5.75
C GLU A 13 0.51 13.81 -4.99
N TYR A 14 0.24 12.57 -5.40
CA TYR A 14 -0.69 11.66 -4.73
C TYR A 14 -0.21 11.32 -3.32
N LYS A 15 1.08 11.00 -3.17
CA LYS A 15 1.69 10.74 -1.86
C LYS A 15 1.53 11.93 -0.92
N MET A 16 1.78 13.14 -1.40
CA MET A 16 1.63 14.34 -0.58
C MET A 16 0.20 14.50 -0.06
N ALA A 17 -0.81 14.28 -0.91
CA ALA A 17 -2.21 14.33 -0.50
C ALA A 17 -2.56 13.22 0.51
N VAL A 18 -2.06 12.01 0.30
CA VAL A 18 -2.29 10.88 1.21
C VAL A 18 -1.63 11.13 2.56
N VAL A 19 -0.40 11.63 2.59
CA VAL A 19 0.30 11.96 3.85
C VAL A 19 -0.48 13.00 4.64
N ALA A 20 -0.92 14.08 3.98
CA ALA A 20 -1.72 15.12 4.62
C ALA A 20 -3.02 14.56 5.22
N TYR A 21 -3.70 13.67 4.49
CA TYR A 21 -4.91 12.99 4.97
C TYR A 21 -4.63 12.12 6.21
N LEU A 22 -3.58 11.29 6.15
CA LEU A 22 -3.22 10.40 7.26
C LEU A 22 -2.85 11.18 8.51
N GLU A 23 -2.04 12.22 8.38
CA GLU A 23 -1.64 13.09 9.48
C GLU A 23 -2.84 13.82 10.10
N SER A 24 -3.82 14.24 9.27
CA SER A 24 -5.07 14.85 9.76
C SER A 24 -5.90 13.90 10.63
N LYS A 25 -5.68 12.59 10.50
CA LYS A 25 -6.31 11.54 11.32
C LYS A 25 -5.46 11.12 12.52
N GLY A 26 -4.34 11.79 12.78
CA GLY A 26 -3.45 11.48 13.88
C GLY A 26 -2.60 10.22 13.65
N ILE A 27 -2.44 9.79 12.41
CA ILE A 27 -1.65 8.60 12.03
C ILE A 27 -0.19 9.00 11.83
N GLU A 28 0.73 8.26 12.44
CA GLU A 28 2.17 8.44 12.22
C GLU A 28 2.55 7.89 10.84
N VAL A 29 3.19 8.73 10.02
CA VAL A 29 3.61 8.36 8.66
C VAL A 29 5.12 8.34 8.55
N LEU A 30 5.66 7.20 8.08
CA LEU A 30 7.07 7.07 7.67
C LEU A 30 7.13 7.20 6.15
N ASN A 31 7.62 8.33 5.66
CA ASN A 31 7.73 8.62 4.23
C ASN A 31 9.07 8.14 3.68
N PHE A 32 9.05 7.09 2.88
CA PHE A 32 10.21 6.54 2.16
C PHE A 32 10.17 6.84 0.66
N GLY A 33 9.17 7.58 0.20
CA GLY A 33 9.01 7.89 -1.22
C GLY A 33 9.89 9.04 -1.69
N THR A 34 9.91 9.25 -3.01
CA THR A 34 10.52 10.45 -3.56
C THR A 34 9.62 11.66 -3.33
N ASP A 35 10.23 12.81 -3.06
CA ASP A 35 9.54 14.10 -2.98
C ASP A 35 9.74 14.92 -4.26
N SER A 36 10.47 14.38 -5.23
CA SER A 36 10.76 15.00 -6.53
C SER A 36 9.81 14.48 -7.62
N LEU A 37 9.69 15.27 -8.70
CA LEU A 37 9.04 14.85 -9.94
C LEU A 37 10.04 14.27 -10.96
N ASP A 38 11.32 14.25 -10.63
CA ASP A 38 12.35 13.65 -11.48
C ASP A 38 12.21 12.13 -11.51
N SER A 39 12.49 11.54 -12.68
CA SER A 39 12.38 10.10 -12.87
C SER A 39 13.28 9.33 -11.90
N VAL A 40 12.69 8.34 -11.24
CA VAL A 40 13.38 7.44 -10.31
C VAL A 40 12.94 6.00 -10.54
N ASP A 41 13.72 5.06 -10.05
CA ASP A 41 13.40 3.64 -10.09
C ASP A 41 12.52 3.26 -8.89
N TYR A 42 11.27 2.85 -9.16
CA TYR A 42 10.29 2.55 -8.11
C TYR A 42 10.78 1.52 -7.08
N PRO A 43 11.56 0.46 -7.42
CA PRO A 43 11.96 -0.53 -6.42
C PRO A 43 12.78 0.07 -5.27
N ASP A 44 13.57 1.11 -5.53
CA ASP A 44 14.38 1.78 -4.50
C ASP A 44 13.50 2.41 -3.40
N PHE A 45 12.27 2.79 -3.74
CA PHE A 45 11.30 3.40 -2.83
C PHE A 45 10.28 2.38 -2.27
N VAL A 46 10.24 1.18 -2.85
CA VAL A 46 9.36 0.10 -2.39
C VAL A 46 10.02 -0.73 -1.29
N HIS A 47 11.29 -1.12 -1.49
CA HIS A 47 11.97 -2.00 -0.55
C HIS A 47 11.97 -1.49 0.90
N PRO A 48 12.22 -0.21 1.18
CA PRO A 48 12.12 0.29 2.55
C PRO A 48 10.74 0.11 3.18
N VAL A 49 9.66 0.37 2.42
CA VAL A 49 8.28 0.19 2.88
C VAL A 49 7.97 -1.29 3.13
N ALA A 50 8.27 -2.14 2.14
CA ALA A 50 7.99 -3.56 2.21
C ALA A 50 8.75 -4.25 3.37
N SER A 51 10.01 -3.88 3.58
CA SER A 51 10.80 -4.37 4.71
C SER A 51 10.15 -4.00 6.06
N LYS A 52 9.72 -2.75 6.23
CA LYS A 52 9.06 -2.31 7.47
C LYS A 52 7.77 -3.08 7.74
N VAL A 53 6.97 -3.34 6.71
CA VAL A 53 5.74 -4.13 6.83
C VAL A 53 6.07 -5.59 7.12
N ASN A 54 7.03 -6.17 6.37
CA ASN A 54 7.47 -7.56 6.55
C ASN A 54 7.92 -7.84 7.98
N ASP A 55 8.66 -6.91 8.59
CA ASP A 55 9.25 -7.02 9.92
C ASP A 55 8.32 -6.52 11.03
N LYS A 56 7.08 -6.17 10.69
CA LYS A 56 6.03 -5.68 11.62
C LYS A 56 6.46 -4.43 12.41
N GLN A 57 7.28 -3.58 11.79
CA GLN A 57 7.74 -2.31 12.37
C GLN A 57 6.74 -1.17 12.09
N VAL A 58 5.80 -1.39 11.18
CA VAL A 58 4.64 -0.54 10.90
C VAL A 58 3.40 -1.43 10.79
N ASP A 59 2.22 -0.83 10.94
CA ASP A 59 0.96 -1.56 10.86
C ASP A 59 0.59 -1.87 9.41
N LEU A 60 0.73 -0.90 8.52
CA LEU A 60 0.33 -0.99 7.12
C LEU A 60 1.32 -0.22 6.22
N GLY A 61 1.24 -0.51 4.92
CA GLY A 61 1.99 0.21 3.90
C GLY A 61 1.09 0.74 2.79
N ILE A 62 1.55 1.81 2.13
CA ILE A 62 0.93 2.37 0.93
C ILE A 62 2.02 2.64 -0.10
N LEU A 63 1.81 2.18 -1.33
CA LEU A 63 2.76 2.33 -2.43
C LEU A 63 2.05 2.91 -3.66
N ILE A 64 2.67 3.89 -4.31
CA ILE A 64 2.08 4.61 -5.43
C ILE A 64 3.08 4.69 -6.58
N CYS A 65 2.69 4.23 -7.76
CA CYS A 65 3.41 4.49 -8.99
C CYS A 65 2.41 4.69 -10.14
N GLY A 66 2.87 4.85 -11.37
CA GLY A 66 2.00 5.14 -12.50
C GLY A 66 0.88 4.13 -12.72
N SER A 67 1.20 2.84 -12.76
CA SER A 67 0.23 1.75 -12.94
C SER A 67 -0.06 0.96 -11.67
N GLY A 68 0.71 1.14 -10.60
CA GLY A 68 0.63 0.35 -9.38
C GLY A 68 1.20 -1.06 -9.49
N ASN A 69 1.54 -1.52 -10.70
CA ASN A 69 2.00 -2.90 -10.94
C ASN A 69 3.41 -3.15 -10.42
N GLY A 70 4.38 -2.31 -10.79
CA GLY A 70 5.77 -2.50 -10.41
C GLY A 70 5.96 -2.46 -8.89
N VAL A 71 5.29 -1.54 -8.21
CA VAL A 71 5.35 -1.46 -6.74
C VAL A 71 4.72 -2.68 -6.08
N ALA A 72 3.62 -3.20 -6.62
CA ALA A 72 2.99 -4.43 -6.11
C ALA A 72 3.89 -5.66 -6.32
N MET A 73 4.48 -5.81 -7.51
CA MET A 73 5.40 -6.92 -7.82
C MET A 73 6.60 -6.92 -6.89
N THR A 74 7.20 -5.75 -6.66
CA THR A 74 8.37 -5.62 -5.78
C THR A 74 8.01 -5.94 -4.33
N ALA A 75 6.93 -5.35 -3.81
CA ALA A 75 6.50 -5.55 -2.44
C ALA A 75 6.17 -7.02 -2.13
N ASN A 76 5.54 -7.73 -3.07
CA ASN A 76 5.16 -9.13 -2.88
C ASN A 76 6.34 -10.12 -2.91
N LYS A 77 7.58 -9.65 -3.09
CA LYS A 77 8.78 -10.49 -2.90
C LYS A 77 9.07 -10.76 -1.42
N TYR A 78 8.48 -10.02 -0.52
CA TYR A 78 8.67 -10.18 0.92
C TYR A 78 7.66 -11.18 1.48
N GLN A 79 8.15 -12.12 2.29
CA GLN A 79 7.41 -13.30 2.73
C GLN A 79 6.11 -12.97 3.51
N ASN A 80 6.14 -11.91 4.31
CA ASN A 80 5.00 -11.50 5.13
C ASN A 80 4.19 -10.36 4.52
N VAL A 81 4.49 -9.96 3.28
CA VAL A 81 3.77 -8.89 2.59
C VAL A 81 2.67 -9.46 1.70
N ARG A 82 1.50 -8.85 1.77
CA ARG A 82 0.36 -9.06 0.88
C ARG A 82 -0.03 -7.70 0.33
N ALA A 83 0.55 -7.35 -0.82
CA ALA A 83 0.32 -6.09 -1.50
C ALA A 83 -0.77 -6.27 -2.57
N GLY A 84 -1.81 -5.45 -2.50
CA GLY A 84 -2.91 -5.48 -3.45
C GLY A 84 -2.94 -4.22 -4.32
N LEU A 85 -3.01 -4.41 -5.64
CA LEU A 85 -3.22 -3.34 -6.61
C LEU A 85 -4.71 -3.03 -6.70
N CYS A 86 -5.09 -1.78 -6.40
CA CYS A 86 -6.48 -1.35 -6.39
C CYS A 86 -6.66 -0.04 -7.15
N TRP A 87 -7.81 0.09 -7.81
CA TRP A 87 -8.17 1.27 -8.61
C TRP A 87 -9.52 1.88 -8.20
N ASN A 88 -10.23 1.28 -7.26
CA ASN A 88 -11.45 1.81 -6.67
C ASN A 88 -11.65 1.26 -5.25
N LYS A 89 -12.59 1.83 -4.51
CA LYS A 89 -12.84 1.46 -3.11
C LYS A 89 -13.37 0.04 -2.93
N GLU A 90 -14.11 -0.49 -3.92
CA GLU A 90 -14.69 -1.84 -3.86
C GLU A 90 -13.59 -2.90 -3.86
N ILE A 91 -12.57 -2.75 -4.70
CA ILE A 91 -11.40 -3.65 -4.70
C ILE A 91 -10.58 -3.48 -3.41
N VAL A 92 -10.45 -2.27 -2.90
CA VAL A 92 -9.77 -2.02 -1.62
C VAL A 92 -10.47 -2.74 -0.47
N GLN A 93 -11.80 -2.68 -0.42
CA GLN A 93 -12.58 -3.42 0.57
C GLN A 93 -12.28 -4.92 0.48
N LEU A 94 -12.31 -5.49 -0.72
CA LEU A 94 -12.09 -6.92 -0.92
C LEU A 94 -10.67 -7.38 -0.53
N ILE A 95 -9.63 -6.61 -0.82
CA ILE A 95 -8.26 -6.99 -0.43
C ILE A 95 -8.08 -6.98 1.09
N ARG A 96 -8.83 -6.14 1.80
CA ARG A 96 -8.83 -6.14 3.26
C ARG A 96 -9.64 -7.30 3.81
N GLU A 97 -10.90 -7.44 3.39
CA GLU A 97 -11.82 -8.46 3.89
C GLU A 97 -11.32 -9.88 3.61
N HIS A 98 -10.82 -10.14 2.41
CA HIS A 98 -10.49 -11.48 1.94
C HIS A 98 -9.00 -11.82 2.05
N ASN A 99 -8.11 -10.87 1.82
CA ASN A 99 -6.68 -11.13 1.72
C ASN A 99 -5.87 -10.57 2.90
N ASN A 100 -6.52 -9.82 3.79
CA ASN A 100 -5.83 -9.12 4.88
C ASN A 100 -4.58 -8.40 4.34
N ALA A 101 -4.75 -7.71 3.21
CA ALA A 101 -3.63 -7.02 2.56
C ALA A 101 -3.03 -5.98 3.51
N ASN A 102 -1.71 -6.01 3.66
CA ASN A 102 -0.98 -5.10 4.51
C ASN A 102 -0.22 -4.01 3.74
N ILE A 103 -0.28 -4.04 2.40
CA ILE A 103 0.16 -2.94 1.53
C ILE A 103 -0.91 -2.68 0.47
N LEU A 104 -1.32 -1.41 0.35
CA LEU A 104 -2.19 -0.91 -0.72
C LEU A 104 -1.32 -0.32 -1.82
N CYS A 105 -1.48 -0.79 -3.06
CA CYS A 105 -0.78 -0.26 -4.24
C CYS A 105 -1.75 0.52 -5.13
N ILE A 106 -1.38 1.75 -5.49
CA ILE A 106 -2.27 2.71 -6.15
C ILE A 106 -1.70 3.09 -7.52
N PRO A 107 -2.51 2.97 -8.60
CA PRO A 107 -2.13 3.37 -9.95
C PRO A 107 -2.43 4.87 -10.17
N ALA A 108 -1.46 5.75 -9.90
CA ALA A 108 -1.65 7.21 -9.94
C ALA A 108 -2.19 7.72 -11.29
N ARG A 109 -1.76 7.12 -12.41
CA ARG A 109 -2.17 7.56 -13.75
C ARG A 109 -3.61 7.17 -14.12
N PHE A 110 -4.25 6.31 -13.31
CA PHE A 110 -5.58 5.76 -13.58
C PHE A 110 -6.61 6.10 -12.50
N THR A 111 -6.23 6.93 -11.53
CA THR A 111 -7.10 7.32 -10.41
C THR A 111 -6.98 8.82 -10.14
N ALA A 112 -8.10 9.46 -9.79
CA ALA A 112 -8.09 10.85 -9.34
C ALA A 112 -7.66 10.92 -7.86
N VAL A 113 -7.07 12.05 -7.43
CA VAL A 113 -6.63 12.24 -6.04
C VAL A 113 -7.78 12.03 -5.05
N ALA A 114 -8.96 12.60 -5.31
CA ALA A 114 -10.12 12.43 -4.44
C ALA A 114 -10.53 10.95 -4.29
N GLN A 115 -10.45 10.17 -5.37
CA GLN A 115 -10.70 8.73 -5.37
C GLN A 115 -9.66 7.99 -4.54
N VAL A 116 -8.38 8.38 -4.62
CA VAL A 116 -7.31 7.78 -3.82
C VAL A 116 -7.54 8.00 -2.34
N ILE A 117 -7.96 9.19 -1.92
CA ILE A 117 -8.27 9.48 -0.51
C ILE A 117 -9.42 8.59 -0.02
N GLU A 118 -10.48 8.42 -0.82
CA GLU A 118 -11.58 7.51 -0.51
C GLU A 118 -11.10 6.06 -0.38
N MET A 119 -10.22 5.63 -1.28
CA MET A 119 -9.60 4.29 -1.23
C MET A 119 -8.77 4.09 0.04
N VAL A 120 -7.97 5.07 0.43
CA VAL A 120 -7.17 5.02 1.67
C VAL A 120 -8.07 4.95 2.89
N GLN A 121 -9.15 5.71 2.93
CA GLN A 121 -10.12 5.65 4.02
C GLN A 121 -10.70 4.23 4.16
N VAL A 122 -11.18 3.63 3.08
CA VAL A 122 -11.72 2.26 3.08
C VAL A 122 -10.65 1.25 3.53
N TYR A 123 -9.40 1.43 3.07
CA TYR A 123 -8.27 0.59 3.46
C TYR A 123 -8.04 0.57 4.98
N LEU A 124 -8.13 1.74 5.62
CA LEU A 124 -7.92 1.87 7.06
C LEU A 124 -9.10 1.34 7.89
N GLU A 125 -10.32 1.47 7.38
CA GLU A 125 -11.55 1.18 8.14
C GLU A 125 -12.05 -0.26 7.97
N THR A 126 -11.57 -1.00 6.97
CA THR A 126 -12.07 -2.34 6.66
C THR A 126 -11.31 -3.41 7.43
N ALA A 127 -12.04 -4.21 8.20
CA ALA A 127 -11.50 -5.34 8.97
C ALA A 127 -11.39 -6.60 8.11
N PHE A 128 -10.44 -7.47 8.47
CA PHE A 128 -10.32 -8.80 7.87
C PHE A 128 -11.44 -9.72 8.38
N LEU A 129 -12.11 -10.42 7.47
CA LEU A 129 -13.22 -11.31 7.82
C LEU A 129 -12.78 -12.66 8.38
N ALA A 130 -11.52 -13.03 8.22
CA ALA A 130 -10.98 -14.32 8.65
C ALA A 130 -11.74 -15.53 8.05
N GLY A 131 -12.11 -16.51 8.86
CA GLY A 131 -12.80 -17.69 8.38
C GLY A 131 -11.99 -18.47 7.34
N ARG A 132 -12.65 -18.87 6.24
CA ARG A 132 -12.00 -19.57 5.11
C ARG A 132 -10.88 -18.78 4.45
N HIS A 133 -10.92 -17.44 4.55
CA HIS A 133 -9.88 -16.57 3.98
C HIS A 133 -8.54 -16.72 4.73
N ALA A 134 -8.58 -16.90 6.04
CA ALA A 134 -7.37 -17.11 6.85
C ALA A 134 -6.58 -18.34 6.38
N ASN A 135 -7.25 -19.46 6.07
CA ASN A 135 -6.61 -20.64 5.54
C ASN A 135 -5.94 -20.39 4.19
N ARG A 136 -6.58 -19.60 3.33
CA ARG A 136 -6.04 -19.28 1.99
C ARG A 136 -4.82 -18.38 2.09
N ILE A 137 -4.88 -17.29 2.85
CA ILE A 137 -3.72 -16.39 3.00
C ILE A 137 -2.53 -17.08 3.68
N GLY A 138 -2.79 -18.04 4.57
CA GLY A 138 -1.73 -18.86 5.19
C GLY A 138 -0.94 -19.72 4.20
N LYS A 139 -1.45 -19.91 2.98
CA LYS A 139 -0.79 -20.66 1.90
C LYS A 139 -0.10 -19.78 0.87
N ILE A 140 -0.17 -18.45 0.99
CA ILE A 140 0.51 -17.51 0.08
C ILE A 140 2.03 -17.57 0.28
N PRO A 141 2.58 -17.55 1.51
CA PRO A 141 4.02 -17.63 1.70
C PRO A 141 4.61 -18.91 1.13
N LEU A 142 5.81 -18.81 0.56
CA LEU A 142 6.50 -20.00 0.04
C LEU A 142 6.80 -20.97 1.18
N GLN A 143 6.53 -22.24 0.94
CA GLN A 143 6.90 -23.31 1.87
C GLN A 143 8.35 -23.71 1.59
N CYS A 144 9.18 -23.56 2.60
CA CYS A 144 10.59 -23.96 2.53
C CYS A 144 10.79 -25.38 3.07
#